data_885d25afb9cb10ac490a2be1c1590412
#
_entry.id   885d25afb9cb10ac490a2be1c1590412
#
_cell.length_a   1.000
_cell.length_b   1.000
_cell.length_c   1.000
_cell.angle_alpha   90.00
_cell.angle_beta   90.00
_cell.angle_gamma   90.00
#
_symmetry.space_group_name_H-M   'P 1'
#
loop_
_entity.id
_entity.type
_entity.pdbx_description
1 polymer ?
#
loop_
_entity_poly.entity_id
_entity_poly.type
_entity_poly.pdbx_seq_one_letter_code
_entity_poly.pdbx_strand_id
1 'polypeptide(L)'
;MLKIEMACMLMAFATVLAPMARSQSIPQPKITGVLTTLTPKPGVTPEQIMNLMPAEIRATVSLYLGGKIQQWFMRGNGKGVIFLLNCKDEAEARALLENLPLSKANLMDEQFIPVGPLLPLGILLRDNPADK
;
A
#
# COMPACT_ATOMS: atom_id res chain seq x y z
N MET A 1 56.41 -58.03 -14.51
CA MET A 1 55.24 -57.98 -13.57
C MET A 1 55.22 -56.62 -12.93
N LEU A 2 54.38 -55.80 -13.42
CA LEU A 2 54.15 -54.45 -12.81
C LEU A 2 53.17 -54.57 -11.67
N LYS A 3 53.56 -54.21 -10.47
CA LYS A 3 52.68 -53.96 -9.35
C LYS A 3 52.28 -52.48 -9.41
N ILE A 4 51.02 -52.22 -9.72
CA ILE A 4 50.45 -50.90 -9.66
C ILE A 4 49.91 -50.75 -8.23
N GLU A 5 50.57 -49.94 -7.41
CA GLU A 5 50.03 -49.49 -6.13
C GLU A 5 49.09 -48.35 -6.39
N MET A 6 47.83 -48.62 -6.09
CA MET A 6 46.74 -47.64 -6.20
C MET A 6 46.67 -46.87 -4.88
N ALA A 7 47.26 -45.67 -4.87
CA ALA A 7 47.14 -44.75 -3.75
C ALA A 7 45.74 -44.11 -3.77
N CYS A 8 44.95 -44.52 -2.79
CA CYS A 8 43.64 -43.92 -2.52
C CYS A 8 43.81 -42.53 -1.91
N MET A 9 43.66 -41.50 -2.75
CA MET A 9 43.68 -40.11 -2.29
C MET A 9 42.27 -39.74 -1.81
N LEU A 10 42.04 -39.78 -0.49
CA LEU A 10 40.81 -39.28 0.14
C LEU A 10 40.82 -37.76 0.08
N MET A 11 40.05 -37.20 -0.85
CA MET A 11 39.70 -35.78 -0.83
C MET A 11 38.60 -35.57 0.20
N ALA A 12 38.95 -34.98 1.34
CA ALA A 12 38.00 -34.47 2.30
C ALA A 12 37.34 -33.22 1.75
N PHE A 13 36.10 -33.33 1.29
CA PHE A 13 35.26 -32.19 0.97
C PHE A 13 34.81 -31.51 2.29
N ALA A 14 35.51 -30.45 2.65
CA ALA A 14 35.04 -29.55 3.71
C ALA A 14 33.84 -28.72 3.19
N THR A 15 32.65 -29.16 3.49
CA THR A 15 31.44 -28.37 3.28
C THR A 15 31.43 -27.19 4.25
N VAL A 16 31.80 -26.02 3.76
CA VAL A 16 31.64 -24.76 4.47
C VAL A 16 30.14 -24.44 4.49
N LEU A 17 29.48 -24.73 5.62
CA LEU A 17 28.15 -24.20 5.88
C LEU A 17 28.30 -22.68 6.12
N ALA A 18 28.04 -21.89 5.08
CA ALA A 18 27.87 -20.47 5.25
C ALA A 18 26.63 -20.23 6.12
N PRO A 19 26.71 -19.41 7.19
CA PRO A 19 25.52 -19.04 7.95
C PRO A 19 24.61 -18.27 7.02
N MET A 20 23.42 -18.83 6.74
CA MET A 20 22.35 -18.09 6.08
C MET A 20 21.99 -16.93 7.01
N ALA A 21 22.42 -15.74 6.62
CA ALA A 21 21.95 -14.51 7.24
C ALA A 21 20.42 -14.51 7.12
N ARG A 22 19.74 -14.76 8.23
CA ARG A 22 18.30 -14.57 8.32
C ARG A 22 18.06 -13.09 8.09
N SER A 23 17.65 -12.74 6.88
CA SER A 23 17.09 -11.43 6.61
C SER A 23 15.89 -11.26 7.57
N GLN A 24 16.06 -10.43 8.59
CA GLN A 24 14.96 -10.05 9.47
C GLN A 24 14.01 -9.23 8.61
N SER A 25 12.98 -9.87 8.09
CA SER A 25 11.91 -9.18 7.39
C SER A 25 11.22 -8.25 8.40
N ILE A 26 11.19 -6.96 8.07
CA ILE A 26 10.40 -5.98 8.83
C ILE A 26 8.95 -6.48 8.80
N PRO A 27 8.28 -6.64 9.96
CA PRO A 27 6.89 -7.06 9.98
C PRO A 27 6.04 -6.14 9.12
N GLN A 28 5.26 -6.71 8.21
CA GLN A 28 4.32 -5.92 7.42
C GLN A 28 3.18 -5.43 8.32
N PRO A 29 2.81 -4.13 8.25
CA PRO A 29 1.67 -3.63 9.01
C PRO A 29 0.37 -4.25 8.51
N LYS A 30 -0.57 -4.46 9.43
CA LYS A 30 -1.95 -4.79 9.04
C LYS A 30 -2.55 -3.56 8.36
N ILE A 31 -3.05 -3.73 7.12
CA ILE A 31 -3.71 -2.66 6.40
C ILE A 31 -5.02 -2.30 7.13
N THR A 32 -5.18 -1.04 7.48
CA THR A 32 -6.37 -0.49 8.16
C THR A 32 -7.11 0.54 7.32
N GLY A 33 -6.56 0.90 6.17
CA GLY A 33 -7.15 1.82 5.24
C GLY A 33 -6.37 1.92 3.94
N VAL A 34 -6.92 2.64 2.99
CA VAL A 34 -6.25 2.95 1.72
C VAL A 34 -6.29 4.45 1.49
N LEU A 35 -5.11 5.07 1.44
CA LEU A 35 -5.00 6.47 1.04
C LEU A 35 -5.09 6.52 -0.49
N THR A 36 -6.04 7.31 -0.99
CA THR A 36 -6.26 7.42 -2.43
C THR A 36 -6.16 8.87 -2.87
N THR A 37 -5.43 9.12 -3.95
CA THR A 37 -5.41 10.42 -4.60
C THR A 37 -6.15 10.33 -5.93
N LEU A 38 -7.06 11.30 -6.16
CA LEU A 38 -7.78 11.46 -7.42
C LEU A 38 -7.35 12.79 -8.05
N THR A 39 -6.81 12.72 -9.24
CA THR A 39 -6.30 13.89 -9.98
C THR A 39 -6.93 13.92 -11.37
N PRO A 40 -7.41 15.06 -11.86
CA PRO A 40 -7.89 15.16 -13.24
C PRO A 40 -6.81 14.71 -14.22
N LYS A 41 -7.20 13.89 -15.21
CA LYS A 41 -6.29 13.46 -16.27
C LYS A 41 -5.79 14.62 -17.10
N PRO A 42 -4.61 14.52 -17.71
CA PRO A 42 -4.16 15.51 -18.68
C PRO A 42 -5.19 15.72 -19.79
N GLY A 43 -5.47 16.99 -20.13
CA GLY A 43 -6.45 17.34 -21.15
C GLY A 43 -7.91 17.40 -20.70
N VAL A 44 -8.23 16.98 -19.48
CA VAL A 44 -9.55 17.15 -18.90
C VAL A 44 -9.76 18.62 -18.55
N THR A 45 -10.86 19.19 -19.04
CA THR A 45 -11.18 20.60 -18.79
C THR A 45 -11.93 20.77 -17.47
N PRO A 46 -11.81 21.96 -16.83
CA PRO A 46 -12.61 22.28 -15.63
C PRO A 46 -14.12 22.14 -15.86
N GLU A 47 -14.58 22.45 -17.05
CA GLU A 47 -16.00 22.36 -17.43
C GLU A 47 -16.50 20.91 -17.39
N GLN A 48 -15.71 19.97 -17.92
CA GLN A 48 -16.05 18.53 -17.85
C GLN A 48 -16.20 18.05 -16.40
N ILE A 49 -15.32 18.49 -15.52
CA ILE A 49 -15.40 18.20 -14.09
C ILE A 49 -16.64 18.82 -13.48
N MET A 50 -16.88 20.13 -13.72
CA MET A 50 -17.98 20.86 -13.11
C MET A 50 -19.35 20.35 -13.53
N ASN A 51 -19.49 19.82 -14.75
CA ASN A 51 -20.75 19.23 -15.22
C ASN A 51 -21.18 17.99 -14.41
N LEU A 52 -20.21 17.22 -13.88
CA LEU A 52 -20.47 16.04 -13.05
C LEU A 52 -20.40 16.33 -11.55
N MET A 53 -19.92 17.50 -11.16
CA MET A 53 -19.64 17.83 -9.76
C MET A 53 -20.86 17.69 -8.83
N PRO A 54 -22.08 18.10 -9.20
CA PRO A 54 -23.24 17.91 -8.32
C PRO A 54 -23.55 16.45 -8.01
N ALA A 55 -23.36 15.55 -8.98
CA ALA A 55 -23.52 14.11 -8.79
C ALA A 55 -22.36 13.51 -8.01
N GLU A 56 -21.15 13.95 -8.30
CA GLU A 56 -19.92 13.54 -7.62
C GLU A 56 -19.97 13.86 -6.13
N ILE A 57 -20.36 15.10 -5.77
CA ILE A 57 -20.47 15.51 -4.37
C ILE A 57 -21.50 14.65 -3.64
N ARG A 58 -22.67 14.40 -4.22
CA ARG A 58 -23.70 13.55 -3.59
C ARG A 58 -23.19 12.13 -3.34
N ALA A 59 -22.51 11.54 -4.32
CA ALA A 59 -21.97 10.20 -4.20
C ALA A 59 -20.86 10.13 -3.14
N THR A 60 -19.94 11.10 -3.13
CA THR A 60 -18.85 11.19 -2.16
C THR A 60 -19.36 11.40 -0.74
N VAL A 61 -20.34 12.30 -0.53
CA VAL A 61 -20.98 12.51 0.78
C VAL A 61 -21.67 11.23 1.25
N SER A 62 -22.33 10.50 0.37
CA SER A 62 -22.95 9.21 0.72
C SER A 62 -21.93 8.20 1.22
N LEU A 63 -20.76 8.11 0.57
CA LEU A 63 -19.66 7.25 1.02
C LEU A 63 -19.09 7.69 2.37
N TYR A 64 -18.99 8.99 2.61
CA TYR A 64 -18.53 9.52 3.89
C TYR A 64 -19.51 9.21 5.01
N LEU A 65 -20.79 9.48 4.82
CA LEU A 65 -21.85 9.17 5.81
C LEU A 65 -21.99 7.66 6.04
N GLY A 66 -21.72 6.84 5.03
CA GLY A 66 -21.67 5.37 5.13
C GLY A 66 -20.41 4.83 5.78
N GLY A 67 -19.49 5.68 6.24
CA GLY A 67 -18.24 5.28 6.90
C GLY A 67 -17.20 4.64 5.95
N LYS A 68 -17.39 4.76 4.64
CA LYS A 68 -16.44 4.27 3.63
C LYS A 68 -15.27 5.22 3.42
N ILE A 69 -15.51 6.52 3.56
CA ILE A 69 -14.48 7.54 3.60
C ILE A 69 -14.28 7.95 5.05
N GLN A 70 -13.08 7.76 5.60
CA GLN A 70 -12.74 8.18 6.96
C GLN A 70 -12.36 9.66 7.02
N GLN A 71 -11.60 10.11 6.04
CA GLN A 71 -11.12 11.48 5.90
C GLN A 71 -11.05 11.86 4.41
N TRP A 72 -11.26 13.13 4.14
CA TRP A 72 -11.18 13.68 2.80
C TRP A 72 -10.53 15.06 2.82
N PHE A 73 -9.76 15.35 1.79
CA PHE A 73 -9.02 16.60 1.68
C PHE A 73 -8.99 17.06 0.22
N MET A 74 -9.01 18.35 0.00
CA MET A 74 -8.59 18.92 -1.27
C MET A 74 -7.06 19.00 -1.27
N ARG A 75 -6.43 18.68 -2.41
CA ARG A 75 -4.98 18.87 -2.56
C ARG A 75 -4.63 20.34 -2.48
N GLY A 76 -3.51 20.69 -1.81
CA GLY A 76 -3.09 22.07 -1.61
C GLY A 76 -2.81 22.86 -2.91
N ASN A 77 -2.59 22.16 -4.04
CA ASN A 77 -2.46 22.78 -5.36
C ASN A 77 -3.81 22.98 -6.08
N GLY A 78 -4.94 22.67 -5.43
CA GLY A 78 -6.28 22.78 -5.99
C GLY A 78 -6.64 21.76 -7.08
N LYS A 79 -5.76 20.80 -7.35
CA LYS A 79 -5.93 19.82 -8.44
C LYS A 79 -6.26 18.43 -7.88
N GLY A 80 -7.52 18.18 -7.60
CA GLY A 80 -8.00 16.90 -7.14
C GLY A 80 -8.12 16.78 -5.63
N VAL A 81 -8.41 15.56 -5.17
CA VAL A 81 -8.74 15.25 -3.78
C VAL A 81 -7.91 14.09 -3.26
N ILE A 82 -7.86 13.97 -1.95
CA ILE A 82 -7.26 12.84 -1.23
C ILE A 82 -8.32 12.26 -0.32
N PHE A 83 -8.52 10.95 -0.39
CA PHE A 83 -9.40 10.22 0.52
C PHE A 83 -8.59 9.22 1.35
N LEU A 84 -8.92 9.11 2.61
CA LEU A 84 -8.57 7.95 3.42
C LEU A 84 -9.81 7.04 3.47
N LEU A 85 -9.72 5.91 2.77
CA LEU A 85 -10.82 4.95 2.64
C LEU A 85 -10.72 3.88 3.73
N ASN A 86 -11.87 3.48 4.26
CA ASN A 86 -12.00 2.35 5.17
C ASN A 86 -12.07 1.04 4.37
N CYS A 87 -10.95 0.65 3.81
CA CYS A 87 -10.79 -0.54 2.97
C CYS A 87 -9.61 -1.37 3.48
N LYS A 88 -9.67 -2.67 3.27
CA LYS A 88 -8.63 -3.62 3.69
C LYS A 88 -7.53 -3.83 2.64
N ASP A 89 -7.78 -3.46 1.40
CA ASP A 89 -6.84 -3.60 0.29
C ASP A 89 -7.17 -2.61 -0.85
N GLU A 90 -6.26 -2.54 -1.83
CA GLU A 90 -6.41 -1.69 -3.01
C GLU A 90 -7.60 -2.11 -3.89
N ALA A 91 -7.87 -3.41 -4.01
CA ALA A 91 -8.96 -3.91 -4.85
C ALA A 91 -10.33 -3.44 -4.34
N GLU A 92 -10.54 -3.50 -3.01
CA GLU A 92 -11.76 -2.97 -2.39
C GLU A 92 -11.88 -1.45 -2.57
N ALA A 93 -10.77 -0.72 -2.41
CA ALA A 93 -10.75 0.73 -2.60
C ALA A 93 -11.09 1.12 -4.05
N ARG A 94 -10.51 0.43 -5.01
CA ARG A 94 -10.78 0.63 -6.45
C ARG A 94 -12.25 0.36 -6.78
N ALA A 95 -12.79 -0.77 -6.35
CA ALA A 95 -14.20 -1.12 -6.55
C ALA A 95 -15.16 -0.10 -5.95
N LEU A 96 -14.79 0.51 -4.81
CA LEU A 96 -15.57 1.56 -4.17
C LEU A 96 -15.61 2.84 -5.02
N LEU A 97 -14.47 3.27 -5.56
CA LEU A 97 -14.35 4.52 -6.31
C LEU A 97 -14.81 4.41 -7.77
N GLU A 98 -14.79 3.23 -8.37
CA GLU A 98 -15.30 3.00 -9.74
C GLU A 98 -16.74 3.49 -9.93
N ASN A 99 -17.52 3.56 -8.85
CA ASN A 99 -18.91 4.01 -8.88
C ASN A 99 -19.08 5.52 -8.83
N LEU A 100 -18.02 6.27 -8.55
CA LEU A 100 -18.08 7.73 -8.56
C LEU A 100 -18.26 8.27 -10.00
N PRO A 101 -19.09 9.31 -10.19
CA PRO A 101 -19.36 9.86 -11.52
C PRO A 101 -18.12 10.27 -12.32
N LEU A 102 -17.14 10.91 -11.69
CA LEU A 102 -15.89 11.31 -12.36
C LEU A 102 -15.03 10.11 -12.75
N SER A 103 -15.00 9.07 -11.93
CA SER A 103 -14.29 7.82 -12.23
C SER A 103 -14.99 7.06 -13.36
N LYS A 104 -16.31 6.94 -13.34
CA LYS A 104 -17.10 6.34 -14.42
C LYS A 104 -16.91 7.04 -15.76
N ALA A 105 -16.78 8.37 -15.75
CA ALA A 105 -16.49 9.16 -16.93
C ALA A 105 -15.02 9.08 -17.39
N ASN A 106 -14.19 8.34 -16.66
CA ASN A 106 -12.75 8.17 -16.92
C ASN A 106 -11.98 9.50 -16.98
N LEU A 107 -12.39 10.46 -16.14
CA LEU A 107 -11.77 11.81 -16.09
C LEU A 107 -10.64 11.92 -15.07
N MET A 108 -10.50 10.92 -14.17
CA MET A 108 -9.55 10.98 -13.06
C MET A 108 -8.45 9.93 -13.19
N ASP A 109 -7.23 10.32 -12.81
CA ASP A 109 -6.16 9.41 -12.46
C ASP A 109 -6.23 9.09 -10.98
N GLU A 110 -6.18 7.81 -10.64
CA GLU A 110 -6.32 7.31 -9.28
C GLU A 110 -5.04 6.60 -8.84
N GLN A 111 -4.55 6.95 -7.65
CA GLN A 111 -3.43 6.26 -7.02
C GLN A 111 -3.89 5.73 -5.67
N PHE A 112 -3.54 4.51 -5.36
CA PHE A 112 -3.92 3.81 -4.14
C PHE A 112 -2.69 3.45 -3.34
N ILE A 113 -2.68 3.80 -2.06
CA ILE A 113 -1.60 3.52 -1.12
C ILE A 113 -2.21 2.84 0.10
N PRO A 114 -2.11 1.51 0.22
CA PRO A 114 -2.52 0.81 1.43
C PRO A 114 -1.72 1.33 2.63
N VAL A 115 -2.41 1.60 3.73
CA VAL A 115 -1.82 2.16 4.95
C VAL A 115 -2.23 1.34 6.17
N GLY A 116 -1.38 1.37 7.18
CA GLY A 116 -1.60 0.70 8.44
C GLY A 116 -0.94 1.45 9.59
N PRO A 117 -1.02 0.92 10.82
CA PRO A 117 -0.40 1.55 11.98
C PRO A 117 1.12 1.66 11.81
N LEU A 118 1.68 2.73 12.35
CA LEU A 118 3.14 2.96 12.35
C LEU A 118 3.81 1.99 13.33
N LEU A 119 4.31 0.86 12.82
CA LEU A 119 4.87 -0.23 13.63
C LEU A 119 6.04 0.17 14.55
N PRO A 120 6.98 1.06 14.16
CA PRO A 120 8.08 1.45 15.04
C PRO A 120 7.63 2.04 16.38
N LEU A 121 6.43 2.62 16.46
CA LEU A 121 5.89 3.14 17.72
C LEU A 121 5.67 2.04 18.76
N GLY A 122 5.38 0.81 18.34
CA GLY A 122 5.22 -0.34 19.24
C GLY A 122 6.52 -0.74 19.96
N ILE A 123 7.67 -0.34 19.45
CA ILE A 123 8.98 -0.59 20.09
C ILE A 123 9.10 0.25 21.37
N LEU A 124 8.65 1.49 21.33
CA LEU A 124 8.68 2.39 22.49
C LEU A 124 7.81 1.91 23.65
N LEU A 125 6.78 1.10 23.36
CA LEU A 125 5.89 0.55 24.38
C LEU A 125 6.47 -0.72 25.04
N ARG A 126 7.42 -1.41 24.39
CA ARG A 126 8.05 -2.63 24.92
C ARG A 126 9.19 -2.36 25.87
N ASP A 127 9.85 -1.21 25.71
CA ASP A 127 11.05 -0.82 26.47
C ASP A 127 10.73 0.18 27.58
N ASN A 128 9.49 0.21 28.06
CA ASN A 128 9.13 1.08 29.17
C ASN A 128 9.80 0.58 30.46
N PRO A 129 10.81 1.31 31.00
CA PRO A 129 11.52 0.87 32.22
C PRO A 129 10.66 0.90 33.48
N ALA A 130 9.40 1.39 33.39
CA ALA A 130 8.45 1.40 34.49
C ALA A 130 7.74 0.05 34.72
N ASP A 131 7.93 -0.92 33.83
CA ASP A 131 7.30 -2.25 33.90
C ASP A 131 8.24 -3.32 34.50
N LYS A 132 9.35 -2.90 35.18
CA LYS A 132 10.27 -3.81 35.89
C LYS A 132 10.22 -3.60 37.39
#